data_3ea84e4380f3d7fe9b8a4029aab0a7b1
#
_entry.id   3ea84e4380f3d7fe9b8a4029aab0a7b1
#
_cell.length_a   1.000
_cell.length_b   1.000
_cell.length_c   1.000
_cell.angle_alpha   90.00
_cell.angle_beta   90.00
_cell.angle_gamma   90.00
#
_symmetry.space_group_name_H-M   'P 1'
#
loop_
_entity.id
_entity.type
_entity.pdbx_description
1 polymer ?
#
loop_
_entity_poly.entity_id
_entity_poly.type
_entity_poly.pdbx_seq_one_letter_code
_entity_poly.pdbx_strand_id
1 'polypeptide(L)'
;MEQNRDYGAEIDTLRREIAELKAMTANSTKENSIYGSERIGHVQKMPNMHPNEHIMALMGECEDKCGGDNLTGCVTYLGVFASGGNQSSWIQKAIPTDALLDLGLSGSAEKVLASIGSQERLNILITLLRQPMSAAGLMETLEFTSPGRVYHHLKPLIAADLVQEDARVKGRYEIVPHRVQGLIMILAGISDLLDTEFSAGSFTE
;
A
#
# COMPACT_ATOMS: atom_id res chain seq x y z
N MET A 1 -39.89 -14.37 -31.06
CA MET A 1 -39.49 -12.97 -31.33
C MET A 1 -38.30 -12.68 -30.46
N GLU A 2 -37.11 -12.85 -31.01
CA GLU A 2 -35.87 -12.42 -30.31
C GLU A 2 -35.82 -10.89 -30.35
N GLN A 3 -35.87 -10.26 -29.20
CA GLN A 3 -35.62 -8.82 -29.07
C GLN A 3 -34.16 -8.57 -29.48
N ASN A 4 -33.99 -7.91 -30.61
CA ASN A 4 -32.68 -7.46 -31.09
C ASN A 4 -32.15 -6.42 -30.07
N ARG A 5 -31.25 -6.83 -29.20
CA ARG A 5 -30.68 -5.99 -28.15
C ARG A 5 -29.62 -5.10 -28.78
N ASP A 6 -29.81 -3.77 -28.73
CA ASP A 6 -28.85 -2.81 -29.27
C ASP A 6 -27.70 -2.57 -28.29
N TYR A 7 -26.69 -3.44 -28.40
CA TYR A 7 -25.46 -3.33 -27.59
C TYR A 7 -24.69 -2.03 -27.83
N GLY A 8 -24.83 -1.39 -28.98
CA GLY A 8 -24.18 -0.11 -29.27
C GLY A 8 -24.74 1.00 -28.38
N ALA A 9 -26.07 1.10 -28.30
CA ALA A 9 -26.73 2.07 -27.45
C ALA A 9 -26.48 1.83 -25.94
N GLU A 10 -26.39 0.54 -25.52
CA GLU A 10 -26.05 0.19 -24.13
C GLU A 10 -24.60 0.61 -23.79
N ILE A 11 -23.64 0.37 -24.68
CA ILE A 11 -22.24 0.78 -24.49
C ILE A 11 -22.09 2.31 -24.40
N ASP A 12 -22.77 3.05 -25.24
CA ASP A 12 -22.71 4.52 -25.21
C ASP A 12 -23.37 5.10 -23.95
N THR A 13 -24.41 4.45 -23.45
CA THR A 13 -25.02 4.81 -22.17
C THR A 13 -24.06 4.56 -21.01
N LEU A 14 -23.42 3.40 -20.95
CA LEU A 14 -22.43 3.07 -19.92
C LEU A 14 -21.20 4.01 -19.95
N ARG A 15 -20.74 4.38 -21.14
CA ARG A 15 -19.64 5.35 -21.28
C ARG A 15 -20.00 6.72 -20.70
N ARG A 16 -21.23 7.17 -20.92
CA ARG A 16 -21.73 8.44 -20.36
C ARG A 16 -21.84 8.37 -18.85
N GLU A 17 -22.41 7.29 -18.29
CA GLU A 17 -22.50 7.09 -16.84
C GLU A 17 -21.12 7.03 -16.17
N ILE A 18 -20.16 6.36 -16.80
CA ILE A 18 -18.75 6.33 -16.30
C ILE A 18 -18.14 7.74 -16.36
N ALA A 19 -18.41 8.52 -17.38
CA ALA A 19 -17.92 9.89 -17.48
C ALA A 19 -18.54 10.79 -16.39
N GLU A 20 -19.82 10.65 -16.13
CA GLU A 20 -20.54 11.38 -15.06
C GLU A 20 -20.03 10.98 -13.67
N LEU A 21 -19.83 9.68 -13.40
CA LEU A 21 -19.26 9.20 -12.15
C LEU A 21 -17.82 9.71 -11.94
N LYS A 22 -17.01 9.74 -12.99
CA LYS A 22 -15.65 10.33 -12.93
C LYS A 22 -15.70 11.83 -12.66
N ALA A 23 -16.64 12.55 -13.21
CA ALA A 23 -16.81 13.98 -12.95
C ALA A 23 -17.30 14.25 -11.51
N MET A 24 -18.20 13.43 -10.99
CA MET A 24 -18.68 13.52 -9.60
C MET A 24 -17.58 13.19 -8.60
N THR A 25 -16.77 12.15 -8.84
CA THR A 25 -15.60 11.83 -8.00
C THR A 25 -14.54 12.92 -8.05
N ALA A 26 -14.27 13.51 -9.21
CA ALA A 26 -13.32 14.63 -9.35
C ALA A 26 -13.80 15.90 -8.61
N ASN A 27 -15.10 16.14 -8.56
CA ASN A 27 -15.66 17.27 -7.81
C ASN A 27 -15.72 17.01 -6.30
N SER A 28 -16.00 15.77 -5.87
CA SER A 28 -15.98 15.38 -4.44
C SER A 28 -14.59 15.50 -3.83
N THR A 29 -13.54 15.26 -4.61
CA THR A 29 -12.15 15.43 -4.15
C THR A 29 -11.77 16.90 -3.97
N LYS A 30 -12.46 17.84 -4.65
CA LYS A 30 -12.20 19.28 -4.51
C LYS A 30 -12.85 19.90 -3.26
N GLU A 31 -13.93 19.33 -2.75
CA GLU A 31 -14.69 19.93 -1.63
C GLU A 31 -14.22 19.45 -0.25
N ASN A 32 -13.45 18.37 -0.15
CA ASN A 32 -13.01 17.79 1.13
C ASN A 32 -11.54 18.07 1.52
N SER A 33 -10.90 19.09 0.96
CA SER A 33 -9.59 19.50 1.45
C SER A 33 -9.75 20.23 2.78
N ILE A 34 -9.57 19.52 3.89
CA ILE A 34 -9.53 20.07 5.26
C ILE A 34 -8.34 21.03 5.45
N TYR A 35 -7.36 20.98 4.57
CA TYR A 35 -6.19 21.83 4.58
C TYR A 35 -6.36 22.98 3.57
N GLY A 36 -6.33 24.22 4.07
CA GLY A 36 -6.47 25.43 3.28
C GLY A 36 -5.50 25.49 2.09
N SER A 37 -5.89 26.27 1.10
CA SER A 37 -5.35 26.35 -0.26
C SER A 37 -3.93 26.95 -0.41
N GLU A 38 -3.17 27.13 0.65
CA GLU A 38 -1.77 27.55 0.55
C GLU A 38 -0.87 26.31 0.37
N ARG A 39 -0.82 25.82 -0.87
CA ARG A 39 0.11 24.78 -1.27
C ARG A 39 1.45 25.41 -1.64
N ILE A 40 2.54 24.70 -1.38
CA ILE A 40 3.90 25.13 -1.77
C ILE A 40 3.90 25.36 -3.27
N GLY A 41 4.17 26.59 -3.69
CA GLY A 41 4.02 27.02 -5.08
C GLY A 41 5.10 26.49 -6.04
N HIS A 42 6.18 25.88 -5.52
CA HIS A 42 7.23 25.25 -6.34
C HIS A 42 8.02 24.24 -5.52
N VAL A 43 8.57 23.26 -6.20
CA VAL A 43 9.49 22.27 -5.63
C VAL A 43 10.91 22.67 -6.01
N GLN A 44 11.80 22.76 -5.03
CA GLN A 44 13.21 22.94 -5.28
C GLN A 44 13.80 21.64 -5.81
N LYS A 45 14.38 21.67 -7.01
CA LYS A 45 15.09 20.53 -7.56
C LYS A 45 16.38 20.28 -6.79
N MET A 46 16.61 19.03 -6.42
CA MET A 46 17.74 18.59 -5.63
C MET A 46 18.74 17.82 -6.52
N PRO A 47 19.70 18.50 -7.17
CA PRO A 47 20.69 17.81 -7.99
C PRO A 47 21.65 17.01 -7.11
N ASN A 48 22.10 15.88 -7.63
CA ASN A 48 23.15 15.06 -7.01
C ASN A 48 22.81 14.37 -5.67
N MET A 49 21.55 14.16 -5.36
CA MET A 49 21.13 13.37 -4.18
C MET A 49 21.61 11.91 -4.24
N HIS A 50 21.81 11.38 -5.43
CA HIS A 50 22.23 10.00 -5.62
C HIS A 50 23.22 9.88 -6.80
N PRO A 51 24.27 9.02 -6.71
CA PRO A 51 25.27 8.89 -7.77
C PRO A 51 24.74 8.20 -9.04
N ASN A 52 23.63 7.49 -8.97
CA ASN A 52 23.04 6.78 -10.10
C ASN A 52 22.10 7.68 -10.90
N GLU A 53 22.45 7.94 -12.18
CA GLU A 53 21.70 8.84 -13.07
C GLU A 53 20.24 8.36 -13.31
N HIS A 54 19.98 7.05 -13.31
CA HIS A 54 18.61 6.55 -13.50
C HIS A 54 17.73 6.85 -12.26
N ILE A 55 18.30 6.78 -11.06
CA ILE A 55 17.59 7.17 -9.84
C ILE A 55 17.32 8.67 -9.86
N MET A 56 18.30 9.47 -10.27
CA MET A 56 18.13 10.93 -10.42
C MET A 56 17.11 11.30 -11.49
N ALA A 57 17.04 10.55 -12.60
CA ALA A 57 15.98 10.74 -13.61
C ALA A 57 14.57 10.48 -13.05
N LEU A 58 14.40 9.42 -12.24
CA LEU A 58 13.14 9.14 -11.56
C LEU A 58 12.78 10.23 -10.53
N MET A 59 13.77 10.76 -9.80
CA MET A 59 13.59 11.89 -8.89
C MET A 59 13.11 13.13 -9.65
N GLY A 60 13.75 13.47 -10.77
CA GLY A 60 13.34 14.59 -11.62
C GLY A 60 11.89 14.45 -12.12
N GLU A 61 11.47 13.24 -12.50
CA GLU A 61 10.07 12.99 -12.87
C GLU A 61 9.08 13.19 -11.70
N CYS A 62 9.49 12.88 -10.47
CA CYS A 62 8.68 13.16 -9.28
C CYS A 62 8.62 14.66 -8.99
N GLU A 63 9.76 15.37 -9.07
CA GLU A 63 9.85 16.81 -8.89
C GLU A 63 9.00 17.59 -9.92
N ASP A 64 9.03 17.17 -11.18
CA ASP A 64 8.24 17.80 -12.26
C ASP A 64 6.71 17.64 -12.06
N LYS A 65 6.28 16.63 -11.31
CA LYS A 65 4.87 16.42 -10.96
C LYS A 65 4.43 17.24 -9.75
N CYS A 66 5.36 17.64 -8.91
CA CYS A 66 5.05 18.44 -7.74
C CYS A 66 4.80 19.90 -8.14
N GLY A 67 3.71 20.49 -7.64
CA GLY A 67 3.39 21.90 -7.85
C GLY A 67 2.68 22.23 -9.17
N GLY A 68 2.72 21.37 -10.21
CA GLY A 68 2.08 21.62 -11.49
C GLY A 68 0.54 21.69 -11.39
N ASP A 69 -0.06 20.65 -10.86
CA ASP A 69 -1.52 20.52 -10.68
C ASP A 69 -1.93 20.65 -9.21
N ASN A 70 -1.22 21.45 -8.43
CA ASN A 70 -1.41 21.57 -6.99
C ASN A 70 -1.21 20.25 -6.21
N LEU A 71 -0.40 19.32 -6.69
CA LEU A 71 -0.04 18.10 -6.00
C LEU A 71 1.07 18.36 -4.98
N THR A 72 0.95 17.75 -3.79
CA THR A 72 1.97 17.87 -2.73
C THR A 72 3.23 17.09 -3.04
N GLY A 73 3.14 16.12 -3.97
CA GLY A 73 4.26 15.30 -4.40
C GLY A 73 3.85 13.96 -4.94
N CYS A 74 4.82 13.12 -5.24
CA CYS A 74 4.58 11.74 -5.61
C CYS A 74 5.67 10.80 -5.08
N VAL A 75 5.32 9.53 -4.96
CA VAL A 75 6.21 8.45 -4.56
C VAL A 75 6.37 7.45 -5.69
N THR A 76 7.60 7.08 -5.98
CA THR A 76 7.94 5.98 -6.89
C THR A 76 8.75 4.94 -6.11
N TYR A 77 8.34 3.67 -6.18
CA TYR A 77 9.06 2.59 -5.53
C TYR A 77 8.96 1.29 -6.29
N LEU A 78 9.94 0.44 -6.08
CA LEU A 78 9.99 -0.90 -6.66
C LEU A 78 10.63 -1.86 -5.65
N GLY A 79 10.37 -3.15 -5.80
CA GLY A 79 10.98 -4.14 -4.95
C GLY A 79 10.75 -5.56 -5.41
N VAL A 80 11.53 -6.44 -4.81
CA VAL A 80 11.40 -7.89 -4.93
C VAL A 80 11.49 -8.49 -3.54
N PHE A 81 10.60 -9.41 -3.25
CA PHE A 81 10.67 -10.26 -2.07
C PHE A 81 10.50 -11.70 -2.50
N ALA A 82 11.42 -12.57 -2.09
CA ALA A 82 11.38 -14.00 -2.39
C ALA A 82 11.62 -14.81 -1.11
N SER A 83 10.68 -15.67 -0.76
CA SER A 83 10.79 -16.56 0.40
C SER A 83 9.82 -17.74 0.26
N GLY A 84 10.14 -18.86 0.88
CA GLY A 84 9.26 -20.04 0.91
C GLY A 84 8.90 -20.62 -0.47
N GLY A 85 9.76 -20.41 -1.48
CA GLY A 85 9.51 -20.84 -2.85
C GLY A 85 8.60 -19.91 -3.67
N ASN A 86 8.17 -18.78 -3.10
CA ASN A 86 7.36 -17.75 -3.75
C ASN A 86 8.17 -16.48 -3.98
N GLN A 87 7.82 -15.73 -5.02
CA GLN A 87 8.39 -14.42 -5.32
C GLN A 87 7.27 -13.42 -5.58
N SER A 88 7.43 -12.24 -5.02
CA SER A 88 6.64 -11.04 -5.32
C SER A 88 7.56 -9.97 -5.88
N SER A 89 7.21 -9.41 -7.03
CA SER A 89 7.92 -8.30 -7.65
C SER A 89 6.94 -7.19 -7.95
N TRP A 90 7.32 -5.95 -7.66
CA TRP A 90 6.41 -4.81 -7.86
C TRP A 90 7.14 -3.57 -8.33
N ILE A 91 6.43 -2.75 -9.08
CA ILE A 91 6.83 -1.41 -9.48
C ILE A 91 5.60 -0.52 -9.34
N GLN A 92 5.74 0.56 -8.60
CA GLN A 92 4.74 1.62 -8.49
C GLN A 92 5.40 2.94 -8.85
N LYS A 93 4.81 3.66 -9.80
CA LYS A 93 5.40 4.89 -10.32
C LYS A 93 4.43 6.06 -10.15
N ALA A 94 4.96 7.12 -9.52
CA ALA A 94 4.29 8.40 -9.41
C ALA A 94 2.91 8.34 -8.74
N ILE A 95 2.82 7.63 -7.61
CA ILE A 95 1.65 7.65 -6.73
C ILE A 95 1.55 9.03 -6.11
N PRO A 96 0.44 9.76 -6.28
CA PRO A 96 0.26 11.07 -5.67
C PRO A 96 0.31 10.99 -4.13
N THR A 97 1.09 11.82 -3.49
CA THR A 97 1.15 11.87 -2.02
C THR A 97 -0.16 12.33 -1.40
N ASP A 98 -0.93 13.17 -2.08
CA ASP A 98 -2.29 13.55 -1.66
C ASP A 98 -3.18 12.31 -1.47
N ALA A 99 -3.14 11.35 -2.39
CA ALA A 99 -3.89 10.10 -2.28
C ALA A 99 -3.43 9.24 -1.10
N LEU A 100 -2.14 9.29 -0.73
CA LEU A 100 -1.63 8.61 0.46
C LEU A 100 -2.08 9.29 1.75
N LEU A 101 -2.10 10.62 1.78
CA LEU A 101 -2.61 11.40 2.91
C LEU A 101 -4.11 11.13 3.14
N ASP A 102 -4.89 11.01 2.07
CA ASP A 102 -6.32 10.69 2.14
C ASP A 102 -6.60 9.32 2.79
N LEU A 103 -5.67 8.37 2.73
CA LEU A 103 -5.81 7.09 3.46
C LEU A 103 -5.85 7.31 4.98
N GLY A 104 -5.09 8.28 5.49
CA GLY A 104 -5.14 8.68 6.90
C GLY A 104 -6.46 9.37 7.25
N LEU A 105 -6.86 10.34 6.43
CA LEU A 105 -8.08 11.13 6.65
C LEU A 105 -9.37 10.28 6.57
N SER A 106 -9.41 9.30 5.67
CA SER A 106 -10.56 8.38 5.52
C SER A 106 -10.65 7.31 6.61
N GLY A 107 -9.67 7.21 7.52
CA GLY A 107 -9.57 6.13 8.50
C GLY A 107 -9.20 4.77 7.91
N SER A 108 -8.85 4.71 6.62
CA SER A 108 -8.45 3.45 5.97
C SER A 108 -7.09 2.97 6.47
N ALA A 109 -6.15 3.89 6.68
CA ALA A 109 -4.84 3.59 7.25
C ALA A 109 -4.96 3.07 8.69
N GLU A 110 -5.82 3.70 9.52
CA GLU A 110 -6.08 3.26 10.90
C GLU A 110 -6.53 1.80 10.96
N LYS A 111 -7.49 1.40 10.12
CA LYS A 111 -8.01 0.02 10.08
C LYS A 111 -6.91 -0.99 9.79
N VAL A 112 -6.03 -0.70 8.84
CA VAL A 112 -4.89 -1.57 8.51
C VAL A 112 -3.91 -1.61 9.67
N LEU A 113 -3.50 -0.46 10.20
CA LEU A 113 -2.56 -0.37 11.32
C LEU A 113 -3.11 -1.06 12.57
N ALA A 114 -4.40 -0.88 12.89
CA ALA A 114 -5.05 -1.56 14.01
C ALA A 114 -5.06 -3.09 13.82
N SER A 115 -5.17 -3.59 12.59
CA SER A 115 -5.14 -5.04 12.33
C SER A 115 -3.76 -5.68 12.55
N ILE A 116 -2.67 -4.93 12.37
CA ILE A 116 -1.28 -5.41 12.53
C ILE A 116 -0.63 -4.94 13.83
N GLY A 117 -1.22 -3.98 14.54
CA GLY A 117 -0.64 -3.23 15.67
C GLY A 117 -0.49 -4.04 16.96
N SER A 118 -0.08 -5.31 16.91
CA SER A 118 0.41 -6.04 18.08
C SER A 118 1.62 -6.89 17.70
N GLN A 119 2.52 -7.10 18.67
CA GLN A 119 3.74 -7.87 18.45
C GLN A 119 3.44 -9.29 17.96
N GLU A 120 2.43 -9.94 18.53
CA GLU A 120 2.04 -11.29 18.16
C GLU A 120 1.51 -11.37 16.73
N ARG A 121 0.69 -10.39 16.30
CA ARG A 121 0.19 -10.35 14.92
C ARG A 121 1.30 -10.03 13.93
N LEU A 122 2.20 -9.12 14.29
CA LEU A 122 3.36 -8.81 13.48
C LEU A 122 4.27 -10.05 13.33
N ASN A 123 4.52 -10.77 14.43
CA ASN A 123 5.31 -12.01 14.40
C ASN A 123 4.66 -13.09 13.51
N ILE A 124 3.33 -13.25 13.57
CA ILE A 124 2.60 -14.16 12.67
C ILE A 124 2.80 -13.74 11.21
N LEU A 125 2.62 -12.46 10.88
CA LEU A 125 2.80 -11.96 9.52
C LEU A 125 4.23 -12.18 9.01
N ILE A 126 5.26 -11.87 9.80
CA ILE A 126 6.66 -12.09 9.44
C ILE A 126 6.96 -13.59 9.24
N THR A 127 6.40 -14.45 10.08
CA THR A 127 6.55 -15.90 9.95
C THR A 127 5.89 -16.41 8.66
N LEU A 128 4.67 -15.97 8.38
CA LEU A 128 3.94 -16.36 7.17
C LEU A 128 4.53 -15.74 5.88
N LEU A 129 5.16 -14.58 5.96
CA LEU A 129 5.94 -14.03 4.84
C LEU A 129 7.10 -14.96 4.45
N ARG A 130 7.71 -15.64 5.42
CA ARG A 130 8.81 -16.57 5.16
C ARG A 130 8.34 -17.89 4.58
N GLN A 131 7.24 -18.44 5.11
CA GLN A 131 6.63 -19.67 4.60
C GLN A 131 5.20 -19.86 5.11
N PRO A 132 4.31 -20.45 4.31
CA PRO A 132 2.99 -20.87 4.76
C PRO A 132 3.07 -21.88 5.90
N MET A 133 2.21 -21.76 6.92
CA MET A 133 2.31 -22.57 8.13
C MET A 133 0.94 -22.92 8.70
N SER A 134 0.81 -24.07 9.36
CA SER A 134 -0.41 -24.42 10.08
C SER A 134 -0.51 -23.65 11.41
N ALA A 135 -1.74 -23.59 11.97
CA ALA A 135 -1.93 -22.99 13.29
C ALA A 135 -1.08 -23.69 14.39
N ALA A 136 -0.88 -25.00 14.28
CA ALA A 136 -0.01 -25.76 15.19
C ALA A 136 1.47 -25.35 15.01
N GLY A 137 1.93 -25.20 13.76
CA GLY A 137 3.28 -24.72 13.47
C GLY A 137 3.52 -23.29 13.96
N LEU A 138 2.54 -22.39 13.78
CA LEU A 138 2.61 -21.04 14.34
C LEU A 138 2.67 -21.04 15.87
N MET A 139 1.90 -21.95 16.51
CA MET A 139 1.92 -22.09 17.96
C MET A 139 3.30 -22.50 18.46
N GLU A 140 3.93 -23.49 17.82
CA GLU A 140 5.26 -23.98 18.19
C GLU A 140 6.35 -22.92 17.90
N THR A 141 6.34 -22.33 16.70
CA THR A 141 7.37 -21.37 16.26
C THR A 141 7.35 -20.07 17.06
N LEU A 142 6.17 -19.62 17.48
CA LEU A 142 5.97 -18.35 18.18
C LEU A 142 5.67 -18.53 19.68
N GLU A 143 5.83 -19.76 20.18
CA GLU A 143 5.69 -20.13 21.60
C GLU A 143 4.34 -19.71 22.20
N PHE A 144 3.25 -19.80 21.43
CA PHE A 144 1.92 -19.54 21.96
C PHE A 144 1.49 -20.64 22.93
N THR A 145 0.93 -20.24 24.05
CA THR A 145 0.52 -21.15 25.14
C THR A 145 -0.68 -22.03 24.82
N SER A 146 -1.45 -21.70 23.75
CA SER A 146 -2.61 -22.49 23.34
C SER A 146 -3.02 -22.20 21.89
N PRO A 147 -3.67 -23.15 21.21
CA PRO A 147 -4.23 -22.92 19.88
C PRO A 147 -5.23 -21.76 19.83
N GLY A 148 -6.00 -21.55 20.90
CA GLY A 148 -6.96 -20.45 21.01
C GLY A 148 -6.29 -19.09 20.88
N ARG A 149 -5.08 -18.90 21.44
CA ARG A 149 -4.32 -17.65 21.27
C ARG A 149 -3.89 -17.43 19.82
N VAL A 150 -3.46 -18.47 19.11
CA VAL A 150 -3.12 -18.35 17.68
C VAL A 150 -4.32 -17.85 16.90
N TYR A 151 -5.48 -18.48 17.07
CA TYR A 151 -6.71 -18.07 16.36
C TYR A 151 -7.20 -16.69 16.78
N HIS A 152 -6.99 -16.27 18.02
CA HIS A 152 -7.30 -14.92 18.49
C HIS A 152 -6.54 -13.86 17.66
N HIS A 153 -5.27 -14.11 17.31
CA HIS A 153 -4.46 -13.21 16.50
C HIS A 153 -4.62 -13.42 14.99
N LEU A 154 -4.90 -14.64 14.53
CA LEU A 154 -5.16 -14.92 13.11
C LEU A 154 -6.47 -14.30 12.61
N LYS A 155 -7.56 -14.35 13.41
CA LYS A 155 -8.87 -13.85 12.99
C LYS A 155 -8.87 -12.40 12.52
N PRO A 156 -8.27 -11.42 13.23
CA PRO A 156 -8.18 -10.04 12.75
C PRO A 156 -7.38 -9.90 11.45
N LEU A 157 -6.32 -10.70 11.27
CA LEU A 157 -5.50 -10.69 10.07
C LEU A 157 -6.25 -11.25 8.85
N ILE A 158 -7.04 -12.30 9.06
CA ILE A 158 -7.92 -12.86 8.01
C ILE A 158 -9.04 -11.87 7.68
N ALA A 159 -9.67 -11.26 8.70
CA ALA A 159 -10.71 -10.26 8.49
C ALA A 159 -10.23 -9.00 7.76
N ALA A 160 -8.94 -8.67 7.89
CA ALA A 160 -8.28 -7.57 7.18
C ALA A 160 -7.75 -8.00 5.80
N ASP A 161 -8.01 -9.22 5.34
CA ASP A 161 -7.54 -9.76 4.06
C ASP A 161 -5.99 -9.73 3.94
N LEU A 162 -5.29 -9.89 5.05
CA LEU A 162 -3.82 -9.98 5.08
C LEU A 162 -3.33 -11.43 5.05
N VAL A 163 -4.11 -12.33 5.65
CA VAL A 163 -3.83 -13.76 5.74
C VAL A 163 -5.01 -14.54 5.20
N GLN A 164 -4.75 -15.63 4.51
CA GLN A 164 -5.75 -16.58 4.03
C GLN A 164 -5.37 -18.01 4.36
N GLU A 165 -6.33 -18.93 4.32
CA GLU A 165 -6.04 -20.36 4.32
C GLU A 165 -5.54 -20.77 2.93
N ASP A 166 -4.49 -21.57 2.87
CA ASP A 166 -3.92 -22.09 1.62
C ASP A 166 -4.96 -22.97 0.90
N ALA A 167 -5.29 -22.61 -0.32
CA ALA A 167 -6.28 -23.32 -1.12
C ALA A 167 -5.89 -24.80 -1.42
N ARG A 168 -4.58 -25.13 -1.32
CA ARG A 168 -4.04 -26.45 -1.62
C ARG A 168 -3.90 -27.34 -0.40
N VAL A 169 -3.74 -26.76 0.80
CA VAL A 169 -3.48 -27.49 2.04
C VAL A 169 -4.34 -26.95 3.16
N LYS A 170 -5.41 -27.67 3.47
CA LYS A 170 -6.36 -27.32 4.53
C LYS A 170 -5.65 -27.11 5.88
N GLY A 171 -6.03 -26.06 6.60
CA GLY A 171 -5.47 -25.72 7.91
C GLY A 171 -4.06 -25.09 7.86
N ARG A 172 -3.55 -24.80 6.66
CA ARG A 172 -2.33 -24.02 6.45
C ARG A 172 -2.69 -22.59 6.08
N TYR A 173 -1.99 -21.64 6.67
CA TYR A 173 -2.19 -20.20 6.45
C TYR A 173 -1.02 -19.62 5.69
N GLU A 174 -1.30 -18.62 4.86
CA GLU A 174 -0.32 -17.89 4.08
C GLU A 174 -0.70 -16.41 3.99
N ILE A 175 0.25 -15.56 3.66
CA ILE A 175 -0.04 -14.15 3.30
C ILE A 175 -0.81 -14.14 1.99
N VAL A 176 -1.86 -13.33 1.91
CA VAL A 176 -2.56 -13.06 0.66
C VAL A 176 -1.56 -12.51 -0.36
N PRO A 177 -1.34 -13.13 -1.53
CA PRO A 177 -0.18 -12.84 -2.40
C PRO A 177 -0.02 -11.36 -2.77
N HIS A 178 -1.11 -10.66 -3.07
CA HIS A 178 -1.08 -9.24 -3.44
C HIS A 178 -0.89 -8.29 -2.24
N ARG A 179 -0.82 -8.80 -1.00
CA ARG A 179 -0.54 -8.02 0.23
C ARG A 179 0.94 -8.04 0.63
N VAL A 180 1.73 -8.94 0.08
CA VAL A 180 3.16 -9.07 0.41
C VAL A 180 3.89 -7.74 0.21
N GLN A 181 3.68 -7.10 -0.93
CA GLN A 181 4.24 -5.78 -1.23
C GLN A 181 3.93 -4.76 -0.12
N GLY A 182 2.65 -4.60 0.24
CA GLY A 182 2.22 -3.62 1.25
C GLY A 182 2.86 -3.88 2.61
N LEU A 183 2.95 -5.13 3.04
CA LEU A 183 3.59 -5.51 4.30
C LEU A 183 5.08 -5.17 4.31
N ILE A 184 5.80 -5.47 3.24
CA ILE A 184 7.23 -5.13 3.12
C ILE A 184 7.42 -3.61 3.10
N MET A 185 6.56 -2.86 2.39
CA MET A 185 6.64 -1.40 2.35
C MET A 185 6.32 -0.73 3.69
N ILE A 186 5.41 -1.30 4.50
CA ILE A 186 5.17 -0.83 5.87
C ILE A 186 6.44 -1.01 6.72
N LEU A 187 7.11 -2.17 6.62
CA LEU A 187 8.36 -2.41 7.35
C LEU A 187 9.48 -1.49 6.88
N ALA A 188 9.58 -1.22 5.57
CA ALA A 188 10.54 -0.27 5.02
C ALA A 188 10.29 1.15 5.58
N GLY A 189 9.03 1.62 5.55
CA GLY A 189 8.69 2.93 6.13
C GLY A 189 8.95 3.01 7.64
N ILE A 190 8.73 1.93 8.39
CA ILE A 190 9.10 1.86 9.81
C ILE A 190 10.62 1.94 9.97
N SER A 191 11.40 1.28 9.10
CA SER A 191 12.86 1.37 9.12
C SER A 191 13.32 2.81 8.97
N ASP A 192 12.76 3.56 8.01
CA ASP A 192 13.07 4.98 7.82
C ASP A 192 12.72 5.84 9.05
N LEU A 193 11.58 5.53 9.69
CA LEU A 193 11.18 6.25 10.92
C LEU A 193 12.08 5.95 12.12
N LEU A 194 12.78 4.81 12.12
CA LEU A 194 13.71 4.42 13.17
C LEU A 194 15.16 4.89 12.89
N ASP A 195 15.45 5.25 11.64
CA ASP A 195 16.78 5.72 11.23
C ASP A 195 16.97 7.18 11.62
N THR A 196 17.77 7.41 12.66
CA THR A 196 18.05 8.75 13.17
C THR A 196 19.00 9.54 12.27
N GLU A 197 19.81 8.89 11.45
CA GLU A 197 20.73 9.55 10.51
C GLU A 197 19.94 10.09 9.31
N PHE A 198 18.94 9.36 8.83
CA PHE A 198 18.09 9.80 7.72
C PHE A 198 17.22 11.02 8.10
N SER A 199 16.77 11.08 9.37
CA SER A 199 15.96 12.20 9.87
C SER A 199 16.76 13.46 10.18
N ALA A 200 18.08 13.36 10.30
CA ALA A 200 18.94 14.50 10.59
C ALA A 200 19.16 15.41 9.38
N GLY A 201 18.74 15.00 8.17
CA GLY A 201 18.83 15.80 6.94
C GLY A 201 20.13 16.54 6.84
N SER A 202 21.23 15.93 6.43
CA SER A 202 22.45 16.64 6.14
C SER A 202 22.24 17.53 4.89
N PHE A 203 21.50 18.60 5.07
CA PHE A 203 21.53 19.71 4.13
C PHE A 203 22.88 20.40 4.34
N THR A 204 23.90 19.95 3.65
CA THR A 204 25.09 20.78 3.47
C THR A 204 24.67 21.96 2.62
N GLU A 205 24.72 23.16 3.22
CA GLU A 205 24.60 24.46 2.56
C GLU A 205 25.56 24.59 1.37
#